data_5fce4dbf924dafbd08a9328424774453
#
_entry.id   5fce4dbf924dafbd08a9328424774453
#
_cell.length_a   1.000
_cell.length_b   1.000
_cell.length_c   1.000
_cell.angle_alpha   90.00
_cell.angle_beta   90.00
_cell.angle_gamma   90.00
#
_symmetry.space_group_name_H-M   'P 1'
#
loop_
_entity.id
_entity.type
_entity.pdbx_description
1 polymer ?
#
loop_
_entity_poly.entity_id
_entity_poly.type
_entity_poly.pdbx_seq_one_letter_code
_entity_poly.pdbx_strand_id
1 'polypeptide(L)'
;MRKVLHKHLLTCIALTLMLSLPMISFGKETSQSWELVNPEGIVRVEPMKVNLHPSTLEGKTVVLRWNGKHNGDNVLNRVAEMLSEQVKDVKIVKLWETYPDTVMVSSSQEKSKDIAKKVASFKPDLVIASQTD
;
A
#
# COMPACT_ATOMS: atom_id res chain seq x y z
N MET A 1 -66.33 -45.52 32.67
CA MET A 1 -65.32 -44.52 33.02
C MET A 1 -63.86 -44.99 32.83
N ARG A 2 -63.45 -46.18 33.22
CA ARG A 2 -62.05 -46.65 33.08
C ARG A 2 -61.53 -46.76 31.65
N LYS A 3 -62.33 -47.11 30.63
CA LYS A 3 -61.91 -47.27 29.25
C LYS A 3 -61.63 -45.94 28.56
N VAL A 4 -62.26 -44.84 28.95
CA VAL A 4 -62.00 -43.50 28.38
C VAL A 4 -60.71 -42.92 28.93
N LEU A 5 -60.42 -43.12 30.21
CA LEU A 5 -59.24 -42.67 30.87
C LEU A 5 -58.00 -43.33 30.29
N HIS A 6 -58.03 -44.62 29.91
CA HIS A 6 -56.93 -45.35 29.28
C HIS A 6 -56.62 -44.82 27.86
N LYS A 7 -57.68 -44.45 27.10
CA LYS A 7 -57.49 -43.88 25.77
C LYS A 7 -56.73 -42.48 25.80
N HIS A 8 -57.15 -41.66 26.74
CA HIS A 8 -56.51 -40.35 26.91
C HIS A 8 -55.09 -40.46 27.45
N LEU A 9 -54.82 -41.44 28.32
CA LEU A 9 -53.48 -41.70 28.84
C LEU A 9 -52.55 -42.19 27.73
N LEU A 10 -53.01 -43.11 26.87
CA LEU A 10 -52.20 -43.59 25.71
C LEU A 10 -51.96 -42.51 24.68
N THR A 11 -52.94 -41.64 24.42
CA THR A 11 -52.70 -40.49 23.47
C THR A 11 -51.73 -39.47 24.04
N CYS A 12 -51.79 -39.19 25.34
CA CYS A 12 -50.82 -38.28 25.96
C CYS A 12 -49.38 -38.84 25.93
N ILE A 13 -49.21 -40.15 26.18
CA ILE A 13 -47.90 -40.81 26.13
C ILE A 13 -47.35 -40.82 24.69
N ALA A 14 -48.15 -41.05 23.66
CA ALA A 14 -47.76 -41.01 22.28
C ALA A 14 -47.35 -39.59 21.83
N LEU A 15 -48.06 -38.57 22.30
CA LEU A 15 -47.77 -37.18 22.01
C LEU A 15 -46.46 -36.72 22.65
N THR A 16 -46.20 -37.11 23.90
CA THR A 16 -44.93 -36.79 24.58
C THR A 16 -43.74 -37.53 23.96
N LEU A 17 -43.91 -38.74 23.46
CA LEU A 17 -42.86 -39.49 22.78
C LEU A 17 -42.48 -38.86 21.42
N MET A 18 -43.43 -38.26 20.71
CA MET A 18 -43.16 -37.54 19.47
C MET A 18 -42.44 -36.21 19.67
N LEU A 19 -42.65 -35.52 20.80
CA LEU A 19 -41.94 -34.28 21.10
C LEU A 19 -40.50 -34.48 21.57
N SER A 20 -40.11 -35.70 21.94
CA SER A 20 -38.76 -36.00 22.44
C SER A 20 -37.81 -36.56 21.37
N LEU A 21 -38.22 -36.56 20.11
CA LEU A 21 -37.28 -36.90 19.04
C LEU A 21 -36.23 -35.81 18.94
N PRO A 22 -34.92 -36.10 19.16
CA PRO A 22 -33.89 -35.14 18.96
C PRO A 22 -33.91 -34.71 17.49
N MET A 23 -34.04 -33.41 17.22
CA MET A 23 -33.79 -32.86 15.91
C MET A 23 -32.33 -33.15 15.58
N ILE A 24 -32.08 -34.23 14.85
CA ILE A 24 -30.79 -34.49 14.25
C ILE A 24 -30.66 -33.45 13.16
N SER A 25 -30.07 -32.33 13.53
CA SER A 25 -29.61 -31.31 12.56
C SER A 25 -28.49 -31.96 11.77
N PHE A 26 -28.77 -32.41 10.56
CA PHE A 26 -27.73 -32.69 9.59
C PHE A 26 -27.14 -31.34 9.14
N GLY A 27 -26.28 -30.81 9.97
CA GLY A 27 -25.39 -29.76 9.54
C GLY A 27 -24.55 -30.31 8.37
N LYS A 28 -24.86 -29.86 7.17
CA LYS A 28 -23.99 -30.09 6.01
C LYS A 28 -22.66 -29.41 6.32
N GLU A 29 -21.70 -30.19 6.81
CA GLU A 29 -20.33 -29.71 6.85
C GLU A 29 -19.92 -29.40 5.43
N THR A 30 -20.02 -28.13 5.07
CA THR A 30 -19.31 -27.62 3.90
C THR A 30 -17.84 -27.71 4.25
N SER A 31 -17.17 -28.73 3.72
CA SER A 31 -15.71 -28.80 3.81
C SER A 31 -15.15 -27.50 3.22
N GLN A 32 -14.70 -26.60 4.09
CA GLN A 32 -14.05 -25.37 3.69
C GLN A 32 -12.71 -25.77 3.09
N SER A 33 -12.62 -25.73 1.77
CA SER A 33 -11.35 -25.97 1.09
C SER A 33 -10.52 -24.71 1.22
N TRP A 34 -9.41 -24.81 1.93
CA TRP A 34 -8.42 -23.76 2.01
C TRP A 34 -7.44 -23.94 0.85
N GLU A 35 -7.35 -22.96 -0.01
CA GLU A 35 -6.30 -22.91 -1.01
C GLU A 35 -5.09 -22.18 -0.38
N LEU A 36 -3.97 -22.91 -0.27
CA LEU A 36 -2.71 -22.31 0.14
C LEU A 36 -2.21 -21.42 -0.99
N VAL A 37 -2.36 -20.12 -0.83
CA VAL A 37 -1.78 -19.15 -1.75
C VAL A 37 -0.28 -19.07 -1.47
N ASN A 38 0.56 -19.32 -2.49
CA ASN A 38 2.00 -19.13 -2.35
C ASN A 38 2.29 -17.66 -2.01
N PRO A 39 2.82 -17.35 -0.83
CA PRO A 39 3.08 -15.97 -0.41
C PRO A 39 4.17 -15.29 -1.26
N GLU A 40 5.02 -16.07 -1.94
CA GLU A 40 6.07 -15.50 -2.79
C GLU A 40 5.51 -14.85 -4.06
N GLY A 41 4.28 -15.22 -4.48
CA GLY A 41 3.68 -14.71 -5.70
C GLY A 41 4.55 -14.93 -6.94
N ILE A 42 3.97 -14.86 -8.11
CA ILE A 42 4.76 -14.80 -9.36
C ILE A 42 5.02 -13.32 -9.63
N VAL A 43 6.20 -12.84 -9.24
CA VAL A 43 6.63 -11.49 -9.64
C VAL A 43 6.96 -11.53 -11.13
N ARG A 44 6.02 -11.12 -11.95
CA ARG A 44 6.32 -10.83 -13.36
C ARG A 44 7.08 -9.51 -13.39
N VAL A 45 8.40 -9.61 -13.39
CA VAL A 45 9.26 -8.45 -13.63
C VAL A 45 9.18 -8.16 -15.13
N GLU A 46 8.32 -7.22 -15.50
CA GLU A 46 8.43 -6.63 -16.83
C GLU A 46 9.75 -5.86 -16.89
N PRO A 47 10.59 -6.06 -17.91
CA PRO A 47 11.85 -5.35 -18.02
C PRO A 47 11.56 -3.85 -18.13
N MET A 48 11.82 -3.13 -17.04
CA MET A 48 11.68 -1.69 -17.02
C MET A 48 12.82 -1.07 -17.80
N LYS A 49 12.51 -0.24 -18.80
CA LYS A 49 13.53 0.52 -19.51
C LYS A 49 14.16 1.51 -18.55
N VAL A 50 15.34 1.19 -18.06
CA VAL A 50 16.11 2.08 -17.20
C VAL A 50 16.81 3.11 -18.08
N ASN A 51 16.67 4.40 -17.74
CA ASN A 51 17.44 5.46 -18.39
C ASN A 51 18.93 5.28 -18.09
N LEU A 52 19.76 5.54 -19.07
CA LEU A 52 21.21 5.54 -18.86
C LEU A 52 21.56 6.62 -17.83
N HIS A 53 22.32 6.21 -16.81
CA HIS A 53 22.84 7.16 -15.84
C HIS A 53 23.98 7.99 -16.49
N PRO A 54 24.10 9.29 -16.18
CA PRO A 54 25.21 10.06 -16.61
C PRO A 54 26.51 9.49 -15.99
N SER A 55 27.61 9.45 -16.78
CA SER A 55 28.89 8.95 -16.31
C SER A 55 29.59 9.92 -15.33
N THR A 56 29.18 11.18 -15.34
CA THR A 56 29.63 12.24 -14.43
C THR A 56 28.51 13.21 -14.16
N LEU A 57 28.56 13.88 -13.00
CA LEU A 57 27.66 14.98 -12.65
C LEU A 57 28.22 16.35 -12.94
N GLU A 58 29.46 16.45 -13.50
CA GLU A 58 30.08 17.74 -13.87
C GLU A 58 29.22 18.47 -14.92
N GLY A 59 28.90 19.72 -14.62
CA GLY A 59 28.05 20.57 -15.48
C GLY A 59 26.59 20.14 -15.57
N LYS A 60 26.18 19.15 -14.81
CA LYS A 60 24.82 18.56 -14.81
C LYS A 60 23.87 19.28 -13.88
N THR A 61 22.57 19.16 -14.15
CA THR A 61 21.52 19.71 -13.32
C THR A 61 20.96 18.61 -12.42
N VAL A 62 21.06 18.82 -11.10
CA VAL A 62 20.54 17.94 -10.07
C VAL A 62 19.37 18.63 -9.38
N VAL A 63 18.20 18.01 -9.40
CA VAL A 63 17.03 18.50 -8.66
C VAL A 63 16.87 17.70 -7.38
N LEU A 64 16.77 18.40 -6.25
CA LEU A 64 16.52 17.84 -4.95
C LEU A 64 15.04 18.03 -4.59
N ARG A 65 14.35 16.94 -4.21
CA ARG A 65 12.95 16.97 -3.82
C ARG A 65 12.75 16.49 -2.39
N TRP A 66 12.20 17.36 -1.56
CA TRP A 66 11.78 17.06 -0.20
C TRP A 66 10.26 16.91 -0.14
N ASN A 67 9.78 15.90 0.58
CA ASN A 67 8.35 15.60 0.73
C ASN A 67 7.71 16.22 1.99
N GLY A 68 8.40 17.10 2.69
CA GLY A 68 7.91 17.76 3.92
C GLY A 68 8.05 16.90 5.18
N LYS A 69 8.57 15.70 5.09
CA LYS A 69 8.81 14.86 6.27
C LYS A 69 10.04 15.30 7.04
N HIS A 70 10.02 15.02 8.35
CA HIS A 70 11.04 15.45 9.29
C HIS A 70 12.45 15.04 8.87
N ASN A 71 13.42 15.93 9.02
CA ASN A 71 14.85 15.76 8.66
C ASN A 71 15.18 15.53 7.17
N GLY A 72 14.19 15.41 6.29
CA GLY A 72 14.46 15.20 4.87
C GLY A 72 15.15 16.41 4.22
N ASP A 73 14.80 17.61 4.63
CA ASP A 73 15.43 18.88 4.23
C ASP A 73 16.88 18.96 4.70
N ASN A 74 17.18 18.57 5.93
CA ASN A 74 18.55 18.57 6.47
C ASN A 74 19.46 17.64 5.68
N VAL A 75 19.00 16.42 5.37
CA VAL A 75 19.73 15.45 4.55
C VAL A 75 19.98 16.02 3.15
N LEU A 76 18.95 16.53 2.48
CA LEU A 76 19.08 17.07 1.13
C LEU A 76 19.92 18.34 1.08
N ASN A 77 19.88 19.20 2.10
CA ASN A 77 20.77 20.34 2.20
C ASN A 77 22.23 19.89 2.30
N ARG A 78 22.52 18.87 3.12
CA ARG A 78 23.89 18.34 3.21
C ARG A 78 24.35 17.70 1.89
N VAL A 79 23.46 17.00 1.20
CA VAL A 79 23.75 16.47 -0.14
C VAL A 79 24.07 17.62 -1.13
N ALA A 80 23.30 18.70 -1.09
CA ALA A 80 23.55 19.87 -1.92
C ALA A 80 24.94 20.47 -1.69
N GLU A 81 25.31 20.65 -0.41
CA GLU A 81 26.64 21.15 -0.03
C GLU A 81 27.75 20.26 -0.55
N MET A 82 27.68 18.95 -0.27
CA MET A 82 28.69 17.98 -0.70
C MET A 82 28.82 17.93 -2.22
N LEU A 83 27.72 17.96 -2.96
CA LEU A 83 27.76 17.99 -4.42
C LEU A 83 28.41 19.26 -4.93
N SER A 84 28.11 20.44 -4.35
CA SER A 84 28.69 21.72 -4.72
C SER A 84 30.19 21.78 -4.44
N GLU A 85 30.66 21.11 -3.39
CA GLU A 85 32.06 21.03 -2.99
C GLU A 85 32.87 20.06 -3.88
N GLN A 86 32.28 18.95 -4.27
CA GLN A 86 32.98 17.81 -4.87
C GLN A 86 32.80 17.70 -6.39
N VAL A 87 31.75 18.34 -6.94
CA VAL A 87 31.40 18.21 -8.36
C VAL A 87 31.54 19.58 -9.06
N LYS A 88 32.42 19.67 -10.04
CA LYS A 88 32.65 20.89 -10.79
C LYS A 88 31.42 21.29 -11.60
N ASP A 89 31.06 22.58 -11.53
CA ASP A 89 29.99 23.21 -12.31
C ASP A 89 28.61 22.54 -12.21
N VAL A 90 28.36 21.74 -11.16
CA VAL A 90 27.03 21.14 -10.90
C VAL A 90 26.00 22.22 -10.59
N LYS A 91 24.84 22.12 -11.22
CA LYS A 91 23.69 22.99 -10.94
C LYS A 91 22.70 22.27 -10.02
N ILE A 92 22.55 22.79 -8.81
CA ILE A 92 21.64 22.20 -7.82
C ILE A 92 20.39 23.06 -7.72
N VAL A 93 19.24 22.41 -7.86
CA VAL A 93 17.92 23.02 -7.69
C VAL A 93 17.22 22.35 -6.53
N LYS A 94 16.98 23.11 -5.46
CA LYS A 94 16.14 22.68 -4.35
C LYS A 94 14.70 23.01 -4.71
N LEU A 95 13.92 21.98 -5.03
CA LEU A 95 12.55 22.15 -5.54
C LEU A 95 11.66 22.93 -4.59
N TRP A 96 11.81 22.76 -3.29
CA TRP A 96 11.02 23.41 -2.26
C TRP A 96 11.28 24.92 -2.11
N GLU A 97 12.44 25.40 -2.55
CA GLU A 97 12.74 26.84 -2.57
C GLU A 97 12.03 27.53 -3.74
N THR A 98 11.94 26.84 -4.90
CA THR A 98 11.30 27.39 -6.11
C THR A 98 9.78 27.15 -6.09
N TYR A 99 9.35 25.98 -5.63
CA TYR A 99 7.96 25.56 -5.55
C TYR A 99 7.60 25.05 -4.14
N PRO A 100 7.33 25.96 -3.20
CA PRO A 100 7.03 25.58 -1.81
C PRO A 100 5.81 24.66 -1.67
N ASP A 101 4.89 24.70 -2.61
CA ASP A 101 3.71 23.83 -2.66
C ASP A 101 4.03 22.36 -2.97
N THR A 102 5.29 22.05 -3.30
CA THR A 102 5.77 20.67 -3.46
C THR A 102 6.22 20.02 -2.14
N VAL A 103 6.27 20.79 -1.04
CA VAL A 103 6.64 20.30 0.30
C VAL A 103 5.49 19.54 0.91
N MET A 104 5.19 18.39 0.33
CA MET A 104 4.12 17.50 0.82
C MET A 104 4.29 16.09 0.29
N VAL A 105 3.69 15.13 1.01
CA VAL A 105 3.44 13.80 0.45
C VAL A 105 2.32 13.92 -0.57
N SER A 106 2.56 13.45 -1.80
CA SER A 106 1.51 13.49 -2.81
C SER A 106 0.38 12.52 -2.43
N SER A 107 -0.81 13.08 -2.19
CA SER A 107 -2.00 12.33 -1.78
C SER A 107 -2.86 11.85 -2.96
N SER A 108 -2.53 12.26 -4.18
CA SER A 108 -3.26 11.89 -5.38
C SER A 108 -2.35 11.79 -6.60
N GLN A 109 -2.82 11.05 -7.61
CA GLN A 109 -2.11 10.92 -8.88
C GLN A 109 -1.93 12.27 -9.59
N GLU A 110 -2.89 13.16 -9.47
CA GLU A 110 -2.84 14.50 -10.08
C GLU A 110 -1.73 15.34 -9.45
N LYS A 111 -1.65 15.34 -8.11
CA LYS A 111 -0.55 16.02 -7.39
C LYS A 111 0.80 15.44 -7.74
N SER A 112 0.91 14.12 -7.84
CA SER A 112 2.15 13.47 -8.28
C SER A 112 2.57 13.93 -9.68
N LYS A 113 1.63 14.02 -10.62
CA LYS A 113 1.88 14.51 -11.98
C LYS A 113 2.28 15.98 -12.00
N ASP A 114 1.68 16.82 -11.16
CA ASP A 114 2.03 18.24 -11.05
C ASP A 114 3.46 18.43 -10.54
N ILE A 115 3.80 17.73 -9.46
CA ILE A 115 5.18 17.74 -8.92
C ILE A 115 6.17 17.25 -9.99
N ALA A 116 5.85 16.16 -10.69
CA ALA A 116 6.72 15.65 -11.75
C ALA A 116 6.90 16.66 -12.91
N LYS A 117 5.87 17.41 -13.29
CA LYS A 117 5.98 18.50 -14.28
C LYS A 117 6.89 19.63 -13.80
N LYS A 118 6.77 20.02 -12.53
CA LYS A 118 7.64 21.05 -11.93
C LYS A 118 9.10 20.60 -11.91
N VAL A 119 9.37 19.34 -11.55
CA VAL A 119 10.71 18.77 -11.64
C VAL A 119 11.22 18.78 -13.08
N ALA A 120 10.40 18.29 -14.03
CA ALA A 120 10.76 18.19 -15.43
C ALA A 120 11.04 19.57 -16.10
N SER A 121 10.46 20.66 -15.59
CA SER A 121 10.70 22.02 -16.12
C SER A 121 12.17 22.45 -16.02
N PHE A 122 12.91 21.90 -15.07
CA PHE A 122 14.35 22.14 -14.92
C PHE A 122 15.22 21.27 -15.83
N LYS A 123 14.63 20.33 -16.57
CA LYS A 123 15.34 19.36 -17.42
C LYS A 123 16.52 18.69 -16.68
N PRO A 124 16.26 18.07 -15.51
CA PRO A 124 17.32 17.52 -14.69
C PRO A 124 17.99 16.31 -15.33
N ASP A 125 19.29 16.18 -15.15
CA ASP A 125 20.05 14.97 -15.45
C ASP A 125 19.90 13.93 -14.33
N LEU A 126 19.68 14.40 -13.09
CA LEU A 126 19.47 13.57 -11.90
C LEU A 126 18.43 14.21 -10.97
N VAL A 127 17.59 13.36 -10.37
CA VAL A 127 16.68 13.76 -9.30
C VAL A 127 16.98 12.96 -8.05
N ILE A 128 17.22 13.62 -6.93
CA ILE A 128 17.41 13.01 -5.63
C ILE A 128 16.22 13.40 -4.76
N ALA A 129 15.49 12.42 -4.29
CA ALA A 129 14.34 12.63 -3.41
C ALA A 129 14.57 11.99 -2.05
N SER A 130 14.22 12.70 -0.99
CA SER A 130 14.15 12.15 0.35
C SER A 130 12.70 11.78 0.65
N GLN A 131 12.50 10.51 0.97
CA GLN A 131 11.25 10.00 1.51
C GLN A 131 11.57 9.37 2.86
N THR A 132 11.37 10.16 3.91
CA THR A 132 11.45 9.69 5.29
C THR A 132 10.02 9.44 5.80
N ASP A 133 9.83 8.39 6.57
CA ASP A 133 8.56 8.09 7.25
C ASP A 133 8.39 8.93 8.51
#